data_ec1dc10b612ee30f3dc279dfc70797a2
#
_entry.id   ec1dc10b612ee30f3dc279dfc70797a2
#
_cell.length_a   1.000
_cell.length_b   1.000
_cell.length_c   1.000
_cell.angle_alpha   90.00
_cell.angle_beta   90.00
_cell.angle_gamma   90.00
#
_symmetry.space_group_name_H-M   'P 1'
#
loop_
_entity.id
_entity.type
_entity.pdbx_description
1 polymer ?
#
loop_
_entity_poly.entity_id
_entity_poly.type
_entity_poly.pdbx_seq_one_letter_code
_entity_poly.pdbx_strand_id
1 'polypeptide(L)'
;MIKKHWLAVTIVFVACLIWLGIFYICCYPQSEPVDGYVPVDFKKRSWAVKKSAPQPPPVNHLAVVLDKNQSTAVKIKSVDLISDDLSDLDQQAVIDFIKKSPNGTGEYVVKNNLMNRLVAQNKPMPGMNAAFIEIASNKNQDTVVRAYAVQHLRPLYERNRDITIKDFFYKALAEEDTEVSGGAMLALNYLMNQDEYSSDFERAPVIQQAKKIALNDTANNNNRITAIQVASVGKDPELADGLRKIISDPNRHSALRISAIAGLGAIGDESDIAALKVIAQSKNFEKRAALAAIKKISNRLSVIR
;
A
#
# COMPACT_ATOMS: atom_id res chain seq x y z
N MET A 1 5.60 7.32 31.94
CA MET A 1 4.58 6.75 31.02
C MET A 1 4.97 6.76 29.53
N ILE A 2 6.14 7.24 29.13
CA ILE A 2 6.58 7.42 27.72
C ILE A 2 7.21 6.16 27.09
N LYS A 3 7.69 5.18 27.87
CA LYS A 3 8.40 3.99 27.35
C LYS A 3 7.52 2.89 26.72
N LYS A 4 6.21 2.86 26.99
CA LYS A 4 5.31 1.81 26.44
C LYS A 4 4.85 2.06 25.00
N HIS A 5 4.79 3.31 24.55
CA HIS A 5 4.37 3.65 23.17
C HIS A 5 5.44 3.35 22.12
N TRP A 6 6.72 3.48 22.46
CA TRP A 6 7.81 3.17 21.54
C TRP A 6 7.88 1.67 21.16
N LEU A 7 7.54 0.80 22.09
CA LEU A 7 7.56 -0.66 21.83
C LEU A 7 6.46 -1.10 20.86
N ALA A 8 5.27 -0.49 20.93
CA ALA A 8 4.15 -0.79 20.04
C ALA A 8 4.41 -0.32 18.61
N VAL A 9 4.96 0.88 18.43
CA VAL A 9 5.31 1.42 17.10
C VAL A 9 6.41 0.58 16.43
N THR A 10 7.40 0.12 17.20
CA THR A 10 8.49 -0.73 16.67
C THR A 10 7.96 -2.10 16.23
N ILE A 11 7.00 -2.69 16.94
CA ILE A 11 6.41 -3.99 16.58
C ILE A 11 5.58 -3.91 15.30
N VAL A 12 4.82 -2.83 15.09
CA VAL A 12 4.04 -2.63 13.86
C VAL A 12 4.95 -2.37 12.66
N PHE A 13 6.02 -1.59 12.83
CA PHE A 13 7.01 -1.32 11.77
C PHE A 13 7.78 -2.59 11.38
N VAL A 14 8.16 -3.42 12.33
CA VAL A 14 8.81 -4.71 12.10
C VAL A 14 7.85 -5.69 11.42
N ALA A 15 6.57 -5.71 11.78
CA ALA A 15 5.58 -6.54 11.10
C ALA A 15 5.35 -6.12 9.64
N CYS A 16 5.33 -4.83 9.32
CA CYS A 16 5.27 -4.33 7.95
C CYS A 16 6.54 -4.64 7.14
N LEU A 17 7.73 -4.53 7.77
CA LEU A 17 9.00 -4.86 7.11
C LEU A 17 9.15 -6.37 6.89
N ILE A 18 8.67 -7.21 7.79
CA ILE A 18 8.64 -8.67 7.61
C ILE A 18 7.67 -9.04 6.47
N TRP A 19 6.55 -8.35 6.31
CA TRP A 19 5.60 -8.58 5.23
C TRP A 19 6.15 -8.14 3.86
N LEU A 20 6.82 -6.99 3.79
CA LEU A 20 7.55 -6.53 2.60
C LEU A 20 8.76 -7.44 2.30
N GLY A 21 9.47 -7.91 3.31
CA GLY A 21 10.59 -8.84 3.16
C GLY A 21 10.15 -10.21 2.64
N ILE A 22 9.01 -10.75 3.08
CA ILE A 22 8.45 -12.02 2.58
C ILE A 22 8.00 -11.87 1.12
N PHE A 23 7.46 -10.72 0.71
CA PHE A 23 7.09 -10.45 -0.68
C PHE A 23 8.33 -10.32 -1.57
N TYR A 24 9.43 -9.71 -1.06
CA TYR A 24 10.69 -9.56 -1.79
C TYR A 24 11.41 -10.90 -1.98
N ILE A 25 11.41 -11.77 -0.96
CA ILE A 25 12.06 -13.09 -1.01
C ILE A 25 11.32 -14.06 -1.94
N CYS A 26 10.00 -13.90 -2.12
CA CYS A 26 9.22 -14.78 -3.00
C CYS A 26 9.26 -14.39 -4.49
N CYS A 27 9.70 -13.18 -4.84
CA CYS A 27 9.60 -12.66 -6.21
C CYS A 27 10.94 -12.42 -6.91
N TYR A 28 12.08 -12.58 -6.23
CA TYR A 28 13.41 -12.43 -6.85
C TYR A 28 14.19 -13.74 -6.85
N PRO A 29 14.76 -14.16 -8.00
CA PRO A 29 15.68 -15.30 -8.04
C PRO A 29 16.96 -14.95 -7.27
N GLN A 30 17.30 -15.78 -6.30
CA GLN A 30 18.56 -15.66 -5.56
C GLN A 30 19.72 -15.91 -6.52
N SER A 31 20.56 -14.90 -6.75
CA SER A 31 21.87 -15.08 -7.36
C SER A 31 22.78 -15.81 -6.38
N GLU A 32 23.50 -16.84 -6.89
CA GLU A 32 24.47 -17.62 -6.11
C GLU A 32 25.56 -16.76 -5.47
N PRO A 33 26.09 -17.15 -4.30
CA PRO A 33 27.16 -16.41 -3.65
C PRO A 33 28.46 -16.49 -4.47
N VAL A 34 29.05 -15.34 -4.76
CA VAL A 34 30.38 -15.22 -5.37
C VAL A 34 31.42 -15.46 -4.26
N ASP A 35 32.05 -16.60 -4.27
CA ASP A 35 33.24 -16.90 -3.47
C ASP A 35 34.41 -15.99 -3.87
N GLY A 36 35.00 -15.31 -2.90
CA GLY A 36 36.22 -14.56 -3.13
C GLY A 36 36.41 -13.32 -2.26
N TYR A 37 36.21 -13.42 -0.94
CA TYR A 37 36.60 -12.33 -0.04
C TYR A 37 38.06 -12.47 0.36
N VAL A 38 38.93 -11.63 -0.22
CA VAL A 38 40.36 -11.48 0.22
C VAL A 38 40.41 -10.32 1.23
N PRO A 39 40.89 -10.52 2.47
CA PRO A 39 41.05 -9.44 3.42
C PRO A 39 42.18 -8.48 2.98
N VAL A 40 41.83 -7.20 2.84
CA VAL A 40 42.81 -6.14 2.54
C VAL A 40 43.44 -5.64 3.85
N ASP A 41 44.74 -5.82 3.97
CA ASP A 41 45.59 -5.36 5.09
C ASP A 41 45.69 -3.82 5.06
N PHE A 42 45.10 -3.13 6.03
CA PHE A 42 45.19 -1.68 6.19
C PHE A 42 46.48 -1.25 6.89
N LYS A 43 47.64 -1.30 6.22
CA LYS A 43 48.81 -0.60 6.68
C LYS A 43 48.67 0.91 6.53
N LYS A 44 48.83 1.62 7.64
CA LYS A 44 48.77 3.09 7.81
C LYS A 44 49.40 3.84 6.63
N ARG A 45 48.59 4.47 5.78
CA ARG A 45 49.05 5.52 4.86
C ARG A 45 48.81 6.88 5.53
N SER A 46 49.90 7.64 5.67
CA SER A 46 49.87 9.03 6.07
C SER A 46 49.02 9.83 5.06
N TRP A 47 47.91 10.40 5.51
CA TRP A 47 47.04 11.23 4.68
C TRP A 47 47.72 12.61 4.52
N ALA A 48 48.40 12.84 3.41
CA ALA A 48 48.63 14.20 2.94
C ALA A 48 47.28 14.84 2.65
N VAL A 49 46.97 15.91 3.34
CA VAL A 49 45.74 16.71 3.13
C VAL A 49 45.79 17.25 1.69
N LYS A 50 45.22 16.52 0.73
CA LYS A 50 44.95 17.05 -0.60
C LYS A 50 43.95 18.18 -0.40
N LYS A 51 44.29 19.42 -0.78
CA LYS A 51 43.34 20.52 -0.95
C LYS A 51 42.13 19.94 -1.71
N SER A 52 40.98 19.89 -1.05
CA SER A 52 39.75 19.40 -1.66
C SER A 52 39.48 20.22 -2.92
N ALA A 53 39.31 19.55 -4.04
CA ALA A 53 38.79 20.20 -5.26
C ALA A 53 37.49 20.92 -4.89
N PRO A 54 37.18 22.06 -5.52
CA PRO A 54 35.92 22.76 -5.31
C PRO A 54 34.78 21.75 -5.43
N GLN A 55 33.94 21.63 -4.40
CA GLN A 55 32.77 20.77 -4.49
C GLN A 55 31.87 21.28 -5.60
N PRO A 56 31.37 20.41 -6.48
CA PRO A 56 30.40 20.80 -7.48
C PRO A 56 29.20 21.49 -6.78
N PRO A 57 28.58 22.49 -7.41
CA PRO A 57 27.42 23.15 -6.84
C PRO A 57 26.33 22.12 -6.48
N PRO A 58 25.58 22.33 -5.39
CA PRO A 58 24.54 21.41 -4.97
C PRO A 58 23.53 21.21 -6.11
N VAL A 59 23.23 19.94 -6.41
CA VAL A 59 22.26 19.58 -7.45
C VAL A 59 20.86 19.97 -7.01
N ASN A 60 20.14 20.73 -7.81
CA ASN A 60 18.71 20.96 -7.59
C ASN A 60 17.90 19.73 -8.03
N HIS A 61 17.66 18.82 -7.09
CA HIS A 61 16.96 17.56 -7.35
C HIS A 61 15.51 17.76 -7.82
N LEU A 62 14.83 18.81 -7.33
CA LEU A 62 13.49 19.15 -7.81
C LEU A 62 13.50 19.51 -9.31
N ALA A 63 14.43 20.38 -9.72
CA ALA A 63 14.56 20.74 -11.13
C ALA A 63 14.85 19.51 -12.02
N VAL A 64 15.67 18.56 -11.54
CA VAL A 64 15.94 17.29 -12.26
C VAL A 64 14.68 16.47 -12.43
N VAL A 65 13.83 16.36 -11.41
CA VAL A 65 12.58 15.57 -11.49
C VAL A 65 11.57 16.23 -12.42
N LEU A 66 11.45 17.56 -12.36
CA LEU A 66 10.50 18.31 -13.18
C LEU A 66 10.92 18.43 -14.65
N ASP A 67 12.19 18.19 -14.98
CA ASP A 67 12.68 18.24 -16.36
C ASP A 67 12.12 17.06 -17.18
N LYS A 68 11.32 17.37 -18.21
CA LYS A 68 10.73 16.40 -19.12
C LYS A 68 11.75 15.59 -19.92
N ASN A 69 12.97 16.09 -20.09
CA ASN A 69 14.03 15.45 -20.86
C ASN A 69 14.85 14.44 -20.02
N GLN A 70 14.69 14.42 -18.68
CA GLN A 70 15.37 13.46 -17.84
C GLN A 70 14.72 12.08 -17.92
N SER A 71 15.55 11.04 -17.91
CA SER A 71 15.05 9.67 -17.86
C SER A 71 14.32 9.38 -16.53
N THR A 72 13.31 8.51 -16.59
CA THR A 72 12.57 8.08 -15.39
C THR A 72 13.47 7.54 -14.29
N ALA A 73 14.54 6.81 -14.64
CA ALA A 73 15.50 6.28 -13.66
C ALA A 73 16.25 7.40 -12.90
N VAL A 74 16.61 8.49 -13.59
CA VAL A 74 17.24 9.67 -12.98
C VAL A 74 16.23 10.41 -12.09
N LYS A 75 15.00 10.59 -12.56
CA LYS A 75 13.93 11.20 -11.77
C LYS A 75 13.68 10.43 -10.46
N ILE A 76 13.52 9.10 -10.52
CA ILE A 76 13.30 8.26 -9.32
C ILE A 76 14.41 8.47 -8.28
N LYS A 77 15.68 8.44 -8.71
CA LYS A 77 16.81 8.70 -7.79
C LYS A 77 16.78 10.10 -7.18
N SER A 78 16.36 11.10 -7.95
CA SER A 78 16.34 12.49 -7.51
C SER A 78 15.16 12.78 -6.57
N VAL A 79 14.01 12.11 -6.71
CA VAL A 79 12.84 12.32 -5.84
C VAL A 79 13.20 12.09 -4.38
N ASP A 80 13.98 11.06 -4.06
CA ASP A 80 14.37 10.73 -2.68
C ASP A 80 15.28 11.79 -2.03
N LEU A 81 15.89 12.65 -2.86
CA LEU A 81 16.80 13.72 -2.45
C LEU A 81 16.14 15.11 -2.44
N ILE A 82 14.84 15.20 -2.73
CA ILE A 82 14.09 16.46 -2.63
C ILE A 82 13.95 16.83 -1.15
N SER A 83 14.14 18.14 -0.86
CA SER A 83 13.99 18.69 0.49
C SER A 83 12.57 18.52 1.07
N ASP A 84 12.47 18.34 2.38
CA ASP A 84 11.21 18.35 3.12
C ASP A 84 10.76 19.80 3.49
N ASP A 85 11.47 20.81 3.01
CA ASP A 85 11.19 22.24 3.21
C ASP A 85 11.05 22.97 1.85
N LEU A 86 10.22 22.45 0.96
CA LEU A 86 9.89 23.10 -0.30
C LEU A 86 9.05 24.35 -0.07
N SER A 87 9.30 25.39 -0.86
CA SER A 87 8.41 26.55 -0.91
C SER A 87 7.02 26.18 -1.43
N ASP A 88 6.00 27.01 -1.14
CA ASP A 88 4.64 26.79 -1.66
C ASP A 88 4.62 26.77 -3.19
N LEU A 89 5.48 27.57 -3.86
CA LEU A 89 5.63 27.56 -5.31
C LEU A 89 6.22 26.25 -5.83
N ASP A 90 7.23 25.70 -5.15
CA ASP A 90 7.82 24.43 -5.53
C ASP A 90 6.84 23.26 -5.32
N GLN A 91 6.10 23.27 -4.21
CA GLN A 91 5.04 22.27 -3.97
C GLN A 91 3.95 22.36 -5.05
N GLN A 92 3.53 23.56 -5.45
CA GLN A 92 2.59 23.76 -6.56
C GLN A 92 3.16 23.26 -7.89
N ALA A 93 4.44 23.50 -8.17
CA ALA A 93 5.09 22.97 -9.38
C ALA A 93 5.10 21.45 -9.42
N VAL A 94 5.29 20.77 -8.28
CA VAL A 94 5.16 19.31 -8.15
C VAL A 94 3.73 18.85 -8.43
N ILE A 95 2.71 19.50 -7.88
CA ILE A 95 1.31 19.18 -8.13
C ILE A 95 0.98 19.33 -9.62
N ASP A 96 1.45 20.40 -10.23
CA ASP A 96 1.27 20.65 -11.67
C ASP A 96 1.93 19.57 -12.54
N PHE A 97 3.13 19.13 -12.15
CA PHE A 97 3.82 18.03 -12.81
C PHE A 97 3.00 16.73 -12.70
N ILE A 98 2.50 16.38 -11.52
CA ILE A 98 1.66 15.19 -11.31
C ILE A 98 0.42 15.22 -12.21
N LYS A 99 -0.23 16.39 -12.33
CA LYS A 99 -1.43 16.57 -13.15
C LYS A 99 -1.17 16.50 -14.65
N LYS A 100 -0.04 17.03 -15.13
CA LYS A 100 0.21 17.34 -16.56
C LYS A 100 1.20 16.39 -17.23
N SER A 101 2.10 15.73 -16.47
CA SER A 101 3.09 14.83 -17.05
C SER A 101 2.45 13.55 -17.60
N PRO A 102 3.07 12.91 -18.62
CA PRO A 102 2.59 11.66 -19.20
C PRO A 102 2.39 10.57 -18.15
N ASN A 103 1.58 9.57 -18.48
CA ASN A 103 1.37 8.38 -17.66
C ASN A 103 2.10 7.18 -18.28
N GLY A 104 2.56 6.26 -17.44
CA GLY A 104 3.26 5.04 -17.83
C GLY A 104 3.92 4.41 -16.61
N THR A 105 4.36 3.16 -16.74
CA THR A 105 4.85 2.35 -15.59
C THR A 105 5.91 3.08 -14.76
N GLY A 106 6.91 3.67 -15.40
CA GLY A 106 7.95 4.40 -14.67
C GLY A 106 7.48 5.75 -14.13
N GLU A 107 6.65 6.46 -14.87
CA GLU A 107 6.10 7.75 -14.45
C GLU A 107 5.12 7.60 -13.28
N TYR A 108 4.40 6.48 -13.16
CA TYR A 108 3.59 6.18 -11.97
C TYR A 108 4.43 6.15 -10.70
N VAL A 109 5.64 5.54 -10.76
CA VAL A 109 6.56 5.51 -9.61
C VAL A 109 7.02 6.91 -9.24
N VAL A 110 7.39 7.73 -10.23
CA VAL A 110 7.80 9.14 -9.99
C VAL A 110 6.66 9.93 -9.35
N LYS A 111 5.44 9.85 -9.91
CA LYS A 111 4.26 10.57 -9.38
C LYS A 111 3.92 10.13 -7.96
N ASN A 112 3.92 8.82 -7.68
CA ASN A 112 3.68 8.31 -6.33
C ASN A 112 4.73 8.81 -5.32
N ASN A 113 6.01 8.74 -5.69
CA ASN A 113 7.08 9.23 -4.82
C ASN A 113 7.02 10.74 -4.62
N LEU A 114 6.64 11.52 -5.63
CA LEU A 114 6.40 12.96 -5.48
C LEU A 114 5.23 13.25 -4.54
N MET A 115 4.14 12.48 -4.60
CA MET A 115 3.03 12.59 -3.64
C MET A 115 3.51 12.28 -2.22
N ASN A 116 4.34 11.23 -2.02
CA ASN A 116 4.98 10.96 -0.73
C ASN A 116 5.77 12.17 -0.22
N ARG A 117 6.57 12.82 -1.09
CA ARG A 117 7.37 14.00 -0.71
C ARG A 117 6.51 15.20 -0.37
N LEU A 118 5.39 15.43 -1.08
CA LEU A 118 4.45 16.49 -0.74
C LEU A 118 3.81 16.27 0.63
N VAL A 119 3.39 15.06 0.93
CA VAL A 119 2.80 14.71 2.23
C VAL A 119 3.83 14.80 3.36
N ALA A 120 5.10 14.48 3.09
CA ALA A 120 6.19 14.54 4.08
C ALA A 120 6.67 15.97 4.37
N GLN A 121 6.24 16.99 3.62
CA GLN A 121 6.70 18.36 3.85
C GLN A 121 6.47 18.81 5.30
N ASN A 122 7.47 19.43 5.92
CA ASN A 122 7.38 20.02 7.26
C ASN A 122 6.27 21.07 7.33
N LYS A 123 6.13 21.84 6.25
CA LYS A 123 5.08 22.83 6.06
C LYS A 123 4.34 22.58 4.74
N PRO A 124 3.24 21.81 4.75
CA PRO A 124 2.40 21.67 3.56
C PRO A 124 1.83 23.01 3.11
N MET A 125 1.80 23.24 1.80
CA MET A 125 1.20 24.45 1.24
C MET A 125 -0.29 24.55 1.57
N PRO A 126 -0.85 25.75 1.70
CA PRO A 126 -2.29 25.95 1.80
C PRO A 126 -3.00 25.29 0.61
N GLY A 127 -4.10 24.57 0.87
CA GLY A 127 -4.86 23.88 -0.17
C GLY A 127 -4.30 22.53 -0.62
N MET A 128 -3.28 21.96 0.04
CA MET A 128 -2.74 20.62 -0.27
C MET A 128 -3.84 19.55 -0.32
N ASN A 129 -4.72 19.51 0.67
CA ASN A 129 -5.84 18.56 0.72
C ASN A 129 -6.76 18.70 -0.52
N ALA A 130 -7.11 19.94 -0.88
CA ALA A 130 -7.94 20.23 -2.05
C ALA A 130 -7.24 19.79 -3.35
N ALA A 131 -5.93 19.99 -3.48
CA ALA A 131 -5.16 19.58 -4.64
C ALA A 131 -5.16 18.05 -4.83
N PHE A 132 -5.01 17.27 -3.75
CA PHE A 132 -5.07 15.80 -3.82
C PHE A 132 -6.50 15.32 -4.12
N ILE A 133 -7.54 15.95 -3.53
CA ILE A 133 -8.95 15.65 -3.85
C ILE A 133 -9.23 15.95 -5.32
N GLU A 134 -8.71 17.06 -5.86
CA GLU A 134 -8.87 17.41 -7.27
C GLU A 134 -8.23 16.36 -8.19
N ILE A 135 -6.98 15.94 -7.92
CA ILE A 135 -6.31 14.88 -8.69
C ILE A 135 -7.12 13.60 -8.65
N ALA A 136 -7.58 13.18 -7.48
CA ALA A 136 -8.35 11.96 -7.30
C ALA A 136 -9.74 12.01 -7.96
N SER A 137 -10.38 13.19 -7.99
CA SER A 137 -11.70 13.40 -8.58
C SER A 137 -11.68 13.56 -10.09
N ASN A 138 -10.55 13.91 -10.69
CA ASN A 138 -10.46 14.21 -12.12
C ASN A 138 -10.59 12.93 -12.96
N LYS A 139 -11.76 12.70 -13.54
CA LYS A 139 -12.05 11.52 -14.39
C LYS A 139 -11.21 11.44 -15.66
N ASN A 140 -10.61 12.54 -16.10
CA ASN A 140 -9.67 12.57 -17.23
C ASN A 140 -8.25 12.18 -16.82
N GLN A 141 -7.95 12.09 -15.52
CA GLN A 141 -6.67 11.61 -15.02
C GLN A 141 -6.66 10.08 -15.02
N ASP A 142 -5.48 9.52 -15.21
CA ASP A 142 -5.26 8.07 -15.15
C ASP A 142 -5.69 7.50 -13.79
N THR A 143 -6.37 6.34 -13.81
CA THR A 143 -6.95 5.71 -12.63
C THR A 143 -5.91 5.38 -11.57
N VAL A 144 -4.69 4.97 -11.96
CA VAL A 144 -3.60 4.66 -11.02
C VAL A 144 -3.13 5.91 -10.30
N VAL A 145 -3.01 7.04 -11.02
CA VAL A 145 -2.62 8.34 -10.41
C VAL A 145 -3.72 8.83 -9.47
N ARG A 146 -4.99 8.66 -9.84
CA ARG A 146 -6.13 8.96 -8.97
C ARG A 146 -6.11 8.13 -7.68
N ALA A 147 -5.86 6.83 -7.80
CA ALA A 147 -5.77 5.93 -6.66
C ALA A 147 -4.61 6.30 -5.71
N TYR A 148 -3.46 6.68 -6.25
CA TYR A 148 -2.36 7.20 -5.42
C TYR A 148 -2.76 8.46 -4.67
N ALA A 149 -3.43 9.41 -5.32
CA ALA A 149 -3.91 10.62 -4.65
C ALA A 149 -4.85 10.28 -3.48
N VAL A 150 -5.78 9.31 -3.65
CA VAL A 150 -6.63 8.81 -2.55
C VAL A 150 -5.81 8.24 -1.40
N GLN A 151 -4.80 7.41 -1.69
CA GLN A 151 -3.95 6.82 -0.65
C GLN A 151 -3.20 7.88 0.15
N HIS A 152 -2.73 8.92 -0.51
CA HIS A 152 -2.01 10.03 0.13
C HIS A 152 -2.90 11.02 0.90
N LEU A 153 -4.22 11.00 0.70
CA LEU A 153 -5.16 11.73 1.53
C LEU A 153 -5.23 11.19 2.97
N ARG A 154 -4.92 9.90 3.20
CA ARG A 154 -4.93 9.31 4.54
C ARG A 154 -3.97 10.04 5.51
N PRO A 155 -2.65 10.14 5.26
CA PRO A 155 -1.76 10.85 6.18
C PRO A 155 -2.07 12.35 6.29
N LEU A 156 -2.70 12.96 5.29
CA LEU A 156 -3.21 14.33 5.40
C LEU A 156 -4.40 14.41 6.36
N TYR A 157 -5.32 13.42 6.35
CA TYR A 157 -6.40 13.31 7.32
C TYR A 157 -5.85 13.09 8.74
N GLU A 158 -4.88 12.20 8.92
CA GLU A 158 -4.23 11.96 10.21
C GLU A 158 -3.62 13.22 10.82
N ARG A 159 -3.17 14.15 9.98
CA ARG A 159 -2.55 15.41 10.42
C ARG A 159 -3.54 16.44 10.95
N ASN A 160 -4.72 16.58 10.34
CA ASN A 160 -5.62 17.71 10.63
C ASN A 160 -7.12 17.33 10.72
N ARG A 161 -7.49 16.06 10.52
CA ARG A 161 -8.89 15.56 10.53
C ARG A 161 -9.84 16.37 9.64
N ASP A 162 -9.35 16.77 8.45
CA ASP A 162 -10.12 17.57 7.51
C ASP A 162 -11.38 16.81 7.05
N ILE A 163 -12.54 17.38 7.33
CA ILE A 163 -13.84 16.79 6.99
C ILE A 163 -13.99 16.58 5.48
N THR A 164 -13.37 17.43 4.65
CA THR A 164 -13.45 17.30 3.19
C THR A 164 -12.77 16.03 2.69
N ILE A 165 -11.68 15.61 3.35
CA ILE A 165 -11.02 14.33 3.08
C ILE A 165 -11.92 13.15 3.48
N LYS A 166 -12.53 13.22 4.67
CA LYS A 166 -13.47 12.20 5.14
C LYS A 166 -14.62 12.00 4.16
N ASP A 167 -15.27 13.08 3.77
CA ASP A 167 -16.40 13.05 2.82
C ASP A 167 -15.94 12.50 1.45
N PHE A 168 -14.74 12.89 1.03
CA PHE A 168 -14.17 12.39 -0.21
C PHE A 168 -13.90 10.88 -0.17
N PHE A 169 -13.45 10.31 0.95
CA PHE A 169 -13.23 8.86 1.06
C PHE A 169 -14.53 8.08 0.82
N TYR A 170 -15.68 8.52 1.37
CA TYR A 170 -16.95 7.86 1.11
C TYR A 170 -17.42 8.03 -0.34
N LYS A 171 -17.16 9.18 -0.94
CA LYS A 171 -17.43 9.41 -2.37
C LYS A 171 -16.56 8.50 -3.25
N ALA A 172 -15.27 8.40 -2.98
CA ALA A 172 -14.35 7.55 -3.71
C ALA A 172 -14.67 6.06 -3.54
N LEU A 173 -15.12 5.65 -2.34
CA LEU A 173 -15.57 4.28 -2.05
C LEU A 173 -16.71 3.83 -2.96
N ALA A 174 -17.58 4.74 -3.38
CA ALA A 174 -18.71 4.45 -4.27
C ALA A 174 -18.28 4.26 -5.75
N GLU A 175 -17.04 4.53 -6.10
CA GLU A 175 -16.48 4.27 -7.44
C GLU A 175 -16.20 2.77 -7.60
N GLU A 176 -17.16 2.00 -8.06
CA GLU A 176 -17.01 0.56 -8.29
C GLU A 176 -15.96 0.25 -9.37
N ASP A 177 -15.27 -0.89 -9.21
CA ASP A 177 -14.31 -1.46 -10.17
C ASP A 177 -13.13 -0.57 -10.54
N THR A 178 -12.82 0.39 -9.71
CA THR A 178 -11.68 1.28 -9.93
C THR A 178 -10.61 1.11 -8.85
N GLU A 179 -9.36 1.41 -9.20
CA GLU A 179 -8.26 1.50 -8.23
C GLU A 179 -8.56 2.54 -7.13
N VAL A 180 -9.37 3.55 -7.46
CA VAL A 180 -9.79 4.62 -6.55
C VAL A 180 -10.61 4.07 -5.39
N SER A 181 -11.60 3.20 -5.65
CA SER A 181 -12.40 2.62 -4.57
C SER A 181 -11.59 1.66 -3.69
N GLY A 182 -10.64 0.94 -4.28
CA GLY A 182 -9.67 0.13 -3.54
C GLY A 182 -8.79 0.97 -2.62
N GLY A 183 -8.28 2.11 -3.11
CA GLY A 183 -7.53 3.07 -2.32
C GLY A 183 -8.32 3.64 -1.14
N ALA A 184 -9.58 4.01 -1.38
CA ALA A 184 -10.48 4.51 -0.34
C ALA A 184 -10.79 3.43 0.72
N MET A 185 -11.07 2.19 0.30
CA MET A 185 -11.26 1.07 1.24
C MET A 185 -10.04 0.85 2.14
N LEU A 186 -8.83 0.88 1.58
CA LEU A 186 -7.60 0.72 2.37
C LEU A 186 -7.42 1.86 3.37
N ALA A 187 -7.62 3.11 2.94
CA ALA A 187 -7.50 4.28 3.80
C ALA A 187 -8.52 4.23 4.95
N LEU A 188 -9.79 3.99 4.64
CA LEU A 188 -10.86 3.89 5.62
C LEU A 188 -10.65 2.71 6.58
N ASN A 189 -10.29 1.52 6.06
CA ASN A 189 -10.02 0.36 6.91
C ASN A 189 -8.85 0.62 7.86
N TYR A 190 -7.79 1.28 7.38
CA TYR A 190 -6.66 1.65 8.23
C TYR A 190 -7.11 2.60 9.34
N LEU A 191 -7.77 3.70 9.02
CA LEU A 191 -8.22 4.71 9.99
C LEU A 191 -9.20 4.13 11.02
N MET A 192 -10.16 3.31 10.57
CA MET A 192 -11.11 2.63 11.47
C MET A 192 -10.48 1.62 12.43
N ASN A 193 -9.26 1.16 12.19
CA ASN A 193 -8.52 0.26 13.07
C ASN A 193 -7.51 0.98 13.96
N GLN A 194 -7.41 2.30 13.89
CA GLN A 194 -6.64 3.12 14.83
C GLN A 194 -7.59 3.68 15.89
N ASP A 195 -7.29 3.46 17.18
CA ASP A 195 -8.13 3.92 18.28
C ASP A 195 -8.42 5.42 18.21
N GLU A 196 -7.45 6.20 17.75
CA GLU A 196 -7.53 7.65 17.62
C GLU A 196 -8.57 8.12 16.60
N TYR A 197 -8.81 7.36 15.50
CA TYR A 197 -9.67 7.76 14.39
C TYR A 197 -10.90 6.88 14.24
N SER A 198 -10.99 5.78 14.98
CA SER A 198 -12.03 4.76 14.79
C SER A 198 -13.46 5.30 14.93
N SER A 199 -13.67 6.31 15.80
CA SER A 199 -14.95 6.96 16.00
C SER A 199 -15.34 7.96 14.90
N ASP A 200 -14.38 8.36 14.05
CA ASP A 200 -14.63 9.33 12.99
C ASP A 200 -15.38 8.70 11.81
N PHE A 201 -15.36 7.38 11.67
CA PHE A 201 -15.82 6.65 10.49
C PHE A 201 -16.87 5.59 10.81
N GLU A 202 -17.84 5.41 9.89
CA GLU A 202 -18.80 4.34 9.94
C GLU A 202 -18.26 3.09 9.23
N ARG A 203 -18.20 1.97 9.94
CA ARG A 203 -17.67 0.71 9.43
C ARG A 203 -18.61 -0.01 8.45
N ALA A 204 -19.92 0.05 8.70
CA ALA A 204 -20.90 -0.72 7.94
C ALA A 204 -20.92 -0.39 6.43
N PRO A 205 -20.95 0.86 5.98
CA PRO A 205 -20.90 1.18 4.54
C PRO A 205 -19.64 0.66 3.86
N VAL A 206 -18.49 0.71 4.55
CA VAL A 206 -17.21 0.25 4.01
C VAL A 206 -17.21 -1.27 3.81
N ILE A 207 -17.70 -2.04 4.79
CA ILE A 207 -17.83 -3.49 4.70
C ILE A 207 -18.81 -3.89 3.59
N GLN A 208 -19.94 -3.22 3.46
CA GLN A 208 -20.94 -3.51 2.41
C GLN A 208 -20.38 -3.26 1.00
N GLN A 209 -19.72 -2.14 0.78
CA GLN A 209 -19.11 -1.86 -0.51
C GLN A 209 -17.97 -2.84 -0.81
N ALA A 210 -17.14 -3.15 0.19
CA ALA A 210 -16.08 -4.15 0.06
C ALA A 210 -16.66 -5.53 -0.34
N LYS A 211 -17.75 -5.99 0.30
CA LYS A 211 -18.43 -7.24 -0.09
C LYS A 211 -18.88 -7.21 -1.55
N LYS A 212 -19.51 -6.12 -1.98
CA LYS A 212 -19.97 -5.94 -3.35
C LYS A 212 -18.82 -6.08 -4.37
N ILE A 213 -17.69 -5.42 -4.12
CA ILE A 213 -16.52 -5.49 -5.00
C ILE A 213 -15.84 -6.87 -4.94
N ALA A 214 -15.73 -7.48 -3.76
CA ALA A 214 -15.15 -8.81 -3.60
C ALA A 214 -15.86 -9.88 -4.44
N LEU A 215 -17.18 -9.77 -4.53
CA LEU A 215 -18.05 -10.74 -5.25
C LEU A 215 -18.27 -10.36 -6.72
N ASN A 216 -17.86 -9.19 -7.17
CA ASN A 216 -18.00 -8.77 -8.56
C ASN A 216 -16.91 -9.42 -9.44
N ASP A 217 -17.31 -10.33 -10.33
CA ASP A 217 -16.41 -11.06 -11.20
C ASP A 217 -15.78 -10.21 -12.31
N THR A 218 -16.33 -9.03 -12.60
CA THR A 218 -15.78 -8.09 -13.58
C THR A 218 -14.80 -7.10 -12.96
N ALA A 219 -14.77 -7.00 -11.62
CA ALA A 219 -13.86 -6.12 -10.92
C ALA A 219 -12.38 -6.57 -11.03
N ASN A 220 -11.48 -5.62 -11.03
CA ASN A 220 -10.04 -5.86 -11.04
C ASN A 220 -9.63 -6.76 -9.86
N ASN A 221 -8.77 -7.76 -10.12
CA ASN A 221 -8.32 -8.70 -9.09
C ASN A 221 -7.67 -8.02 -7.89
N ASN A 222 -6.91 -6.94 -8.08
CA ASN A 222 -6.28 -6.22 -6.97
C ASN A 222 -7.34 -5.59 -6.06
N ASN A 223 -8.37 -4.98 -6.64
CA ASN A 223 -9.50 -4.41 -5.90
C ASN A 223 -10.27 -5.50 -5.17
N ARG A 224 -10.52 -6.64 -5.81
CA ARG A 224 -11.19 -7.80 -5.18
C ARG A 224 -10.37 -8.35 -4.01
N ILE A 225 -9.05 -8.48 -4.14
CA ILE A 225 -8.14 -8.91 -3.07
C ILE A 225 -8.26 -7.99 -1.86
N THR A 226 -8.18 -6.68 -2.09
CA THR A 226 -8.35 -5.67 -1.04
C THR A 226 -9.75 -5.75 -0.41
N ALA A 227 -10.76 -5.85 -1.24
CA ALA A 227 -12.15 -5.93 -0.82
C ALA A 227 -12.45 -7.18 0.04
N ILE A 228 -11.89 -8.34 -0.31
CA ILE A 228 -11.99 -9.56 0.51
C ILE A 228 -11.41 -9.33 1.90
N GLN A 229 -10.24 -8.70 2.02
CA GLN A 229 -9.61 -8.42 3.30
C GLN A 229 -10.51 -7.53 4.18
N VAL A 230 -11.05 -6.46 3.62
CA VAL A 230 -11.90 -5.50 4.35
C VAL A 230 -13.25 -6.14 4.70
N ALA A 231 -13.91 -6.82 3.75
CA ALA A 231 -15.23 -7.41 3.97
C ALA A 231 -15.22 -8.57 4.97
N SER A 232 -14.11 -9.32 5.05
CA SER A 232 -13.98 -10.46 5.99
C SER A 232 -14.09 -10.07 7.46
N VAL A 233 -13.94 -8.77 7.79
CA VAL A 233 -14.19 -8.26 9.15
C VAL A 233 -15.67 -8.38 9.54
N GLY A 234 -16.59 -8.27 8.56
CA GLY A 234 -18.03 -8.27 8.78
C GLY A 234 -18.65 -9.64 9.10
N LYS A 235 -17.92 -10.74 8.91
CA LYS A 235 -18.37 -12.14 9.14
C LYS A 235 -19.69 -12.47 8.43
N ASP A 236 -19.87 -11.98 7.21
CA ASP A 236 -21.08 -12.12 6.40
C ASP A 236 -21.14 -13.52 5.74
N PRO A 237 -22.21 -14.32 5.93
CA PRO A 237 -22.34 -15.65 5.34
C PRO A 237 -22.33 -15.63 3.80
N GLU A 238 -22.95 -14.62 3.16
CA GLU A 238 -22.97 -14.50 1.70
C GLU A 238 -21.55 -14.28 1.14
N LEU A 239 -20.70 -13.53 1.87
CA LEU A 239 -19.30 -13.41 1.51
C LEU A 239 -18.61 -14.76 1.59
N ALA A 240 -18.86 -15.57 2.62
CA ALA A 240 -18.26 -16.91 2.75
C ALA A 240 -18.60 -17.80 1.55
N ASP A 241 -19.86 -17.81 1.10
CA ASP A 241 -20.28 -18.55 -0.09
C ASP A 241 -19.58 -18.08 -1.37
N GLY A 242 -19.45 -16.77 -1.52
CA GLY A 242 -18.69 -16.18 -2.62
C GLY A 242 -17.21 -16.58 -2.61
N LEU A 243 -16.58 -16.58 -1.42
CA LEU A 243 -15.19 -17.03 -1.28
C LEU A 243 -15.02 -18.51 -1.60
N ARG A 244 -15.96 -19.39 -1.20
CA ARG A 244 -15.97 -20.81 -1.59
C ARG A 244 -15.99 -20.99 -3.11
N LYS A 245 -16.80 -20.18 -3.82
CA LYS A 245 -16.84 -20.20 -5.31
C LYS A 245 -15.51 -19.78 -5.93
N ILE A 246 -14.87 -18.72 -5.40
CA ILE A 246 -13.56 -18.27 -5.87
C ILE A 246 -12.50 -19.36 -5.65
N ILE A 247 -12.50 -20.02 -4.50
CA ILE A 247 -11.53 -21.07 -4.14
C ILE A 247 -11.70 -22.31 -5.02
N SER A 248 -12.93 -22.70 -5.33
CA SER A 248 -13.23 -23.92 -6.10
C SER A 248 -12.92 -23.78 -7.60
N ASP A 249 -12.79 -22.57 -8.14
CA ASP A 249 -12.48 -22.34 -9.54
C ASP A 249 -10.96 -22.30 -9.77
N PRO A 250 -10.35 -23.35 -10.39
CA PRO A 250 -8.91 -23.43 -10.63
C PRO A 250 -8.41 -22.39 -11.64
N ASN A 251 -9.30 -21.82 -12.46
CA ASN A 251 -8.95 -20.83 -13.48
C ASN A 251 -8.83 -19.40 -12.91
N ARG A 252 -9.25 -19.17 -11.67
CA ARG A 252 -9.10 -17.86 -11.02
C ARG A 252 -7.63 -17.55 -10.74
N HIS A 253 -7.31 -16.28 -10.80
CA HIS A 253 -5.97 -15.77 -10.47
C HIS A 253 -5.53 -16.28 -9.09
N SER A 254 -4.33 -16.85 -8.99
CA SER A 254 -3.80 -17.48 -7.77
C SER A 254 -3.83 -16.55 -6.55
N ALA A 255 -3.43 -15.27 -6.70
CA ALA A 255 -3.47 -14.32 -5.60
C ALA A 255 -4.90 -14.05 -5.09
N LEU A 256 -5.91 -14.03 -5.99
CA LEU A 256 -7.31 -13.89 -5.59
C LEU A 256 -7.79 -15.12 -4.81
N ARG A 257 -7.43 -16.34 -5.26
CA ARG A 257 -7.73 -17.59 -4.53
C ARG A 257 -7.06 -17.63 -3.16
N ILE A 258 -5.79 -17.21 -3.06
CA ILE A 258 -5.07 -17.07 -1.78
C ILE A 258 -5.80 -16.09 -0.84
N SER A 259 -6.23 -14.93 -1.35
CA SER A 259 -6.98 -13.96 -0.57
C SER A 259 -8.34 -14.53 -0.12
N ALA A 260 -9.04 -15.24 -0.99
CA ALA A 260 -10.30 -15.90 -0.65
C ALA A 260 -10.12 -16.98 0.44
N ILE A 261 -9.05 -17.78 0.37
CA ILE A 261 -8.69 -18.75 1.42
C ILE A 261 -8.43 -18.05 2.76
N ALA A 262 -7.67 -16.94 2.74
CA ALA A 262 -7.38 -16.17 3.94
C ALA A 262 -8.65 -15.55 4.55
N GLY A 263 -9.54 -15.00 3.69
CA GLY A 263 -10.85 -14.49 4.07
C GLY A 263 -11.73 -15.59 4.69
N LEU A 264 -11.80 -16.75 4.07
CA LEU A 264 -12.53 -17.91 4.60
C LEU A 264 -11.98 -18.35 5.97
N GLY A 265 -10.66 -18.26 6.17
CA GLY A 265 -10.05 -18.48 7.48
C GLY A 265 -10.57 -17.51 8.56
N ALA A 266 -10.96 -16.30 8.18
CA ALA A 266 -11.52 -15.31 9.12
C ALA A 266 -13.01 -15.52 9.40
N ILE A 267 -13.81 -15.90 8.39
CA ILE A 267 -15.29 -15.95 8.49
C ILE A 267 -15.91 -17.33 8.32
N GLY A 268 -15.17 -18.32 7.76
CA GLY A 268 -15.63 -19.68 7.50
C GLY A 268 -15.95 -20.48 8.77
N ASP A 269 -16.52 -21.63 8.59
CA ASP A 269 -16.96 -22.53 9.65
C ASP A 269 -16.29 -23.93 9.59
N GLU A 270 -16.73 -24.87 10.41
CA GLU A 270 -16.18 -26.22 10.49
C GLU A 270 -16.28 -26.99 9.16
N SER A 271 -17.32 -26.74 8.36
CA SER A 271 -17.54 -27.39 7.06
C SER A 271 -16.46 -27.06 6.04
N ASP A 272 -15.81 -25.88 6.16
CA ASP A 272 -14.75 -25.44 5.26
C ASP A 272 -13.43 -26.19 5.47
N ILE A 273 -13.23 -26.79 6.66
CA ILE A 273 -11.96 -27.44 7.01
C ILE A 273 -11.63 -28.59 6.05
N ALA A 274 -12.64 -29.38 5.63
CA ALA A 274 -12.44 -30.49 4.72
C ALA A 274 -11.88 -30.04 3.37
N ALA A 275 -12.48 -29.02 2.75
CA ALA A 275 -12.03 -28.47 1.47
C ALA A 275 -10.64 -27.83 1.60
N LEU A 276 -10.39 -27.08 2.68
CA LEU A 276 -9.09 -26.47 2.94
C LEU A 276 -7.98 -27.52 3.15
N LYS A 277 -8.27 -28.68 3.76
CA LYS A 277 -7.30 -29.79 3.90
C LYS A 277 -6.86 -30.33 2.55
N VAL A 278 -7.76 -30.45 1.57
CA VAL A 278 -7.40 -30.86 0.21
C VAL A 278 -6.41 -29.87 -0.40
N ILE A 279 -6.67 -28.57 -0.27
CA ILE A 279 -5.75 -27.53 -0.77
C ILE A 279 -4.41 -27.55 -0.02
N ALA A 280 -4.42 -27.81 1.27
CA ALA A 280 -3.22 -27.90 2.09
C ALA A 280 -2.30 -29.08 1.71
N GLN A 281 -2.82 -30.14 1.04
CA GLN A 281 -2.04 -31.23 0.51
C GLN A 281 -1.40 -30.92 -0.84
N SER A 282 -1.81 -29.86 -1.52
CA SER A 282 -1.25 -29.46 -2.81
C SER A 282 0.19 -28.98 -2.69
N LYS A 283 0.92 -28.95 -3.81
CA LYS A 283 2.30 -28.42 -3.87
C LYS A 283 2.36 -26.96 -4.30
N ASN A 284 1.22 -26.26 -4.36
CA ASN A 284 1.12 -24.89 -4.83
C ASN A 284 1.24 -23.85 -3.70
N PHE A 285 1.24 -22.58 -4.08
CA PHE A 285 1.36 -21.44 -3.13
C PHE A 285 0.16 -21.32 -2.16
N GLU A 286 -1.00 -21.90 -2.50
CA GLU A 286 -2.22 -21.85 -1.70
C GLU A 286 -2.14 -22.72 -0.44
N LYS A 287 -1.23 -23.71 -0.41
CA LYS A 287 -1.01 -24.60 0.74
C LYS A 287 -0.83 -23.85 2.04
N ARG A 288 0.03 -22.83 2.06
CA ARG A 288 0.31 -22.06 3.29
C ARG A 288 -0.91 -21.29 3.76
N ALA A 289 -1.65 -20.70 2.82
CA ALA A 289 -2.88 -19.98 3.13
C ALA A 289 -3.94 -20.94 3.71
N ALA A 290 -4.10 -22.11 3.12
CA ALA A 290 -5.04 -23.14 3.59
C ALA A 290 -4.71 -23.64 5.00
N LEU A 291 -3.44 -23.94 5.30
CA LEU A 291 -3.01 -24.33 6.66
C LEU A 291 -3.29 -23.23 7.68
N ALA A 292 -3.02 -21.97 7.33
CA ALA A 292 -3.31 -20.84 8.20
C ALA A 292 -4.82 -20.64 8.42
N ALA A 293 -5.64 -20.82 7.37
CA ALA A 293 -7.08 -20.73 7.45
C ALA A 293 -7.68 -21.84 8.34
N ILE A 294 -7.25 -23.09 8.16
CA ILE A 294 -7.65 -24.22 9.02
C ILE A 294 -7.35 -23.91 10.48
N LYS A 295 -6.13 -23.45 10.79
CA LYS A 295 -5.74 -23.09 12.16
C LYS A 295 -6.65 -21.99 12.74
N LYS A 296 -6.96 -20.95 11.96
CA LYS A 296 -7.85 -19.85 12.41
C LYS A 296 -9.26 -20.34 12.72
N ILE A 297 -9.84 -21.17 11.84
CA ILE A 297 -11.17 -21.75 12.05
C ILE A 297 -11.17 -22.65 13.28
N SER A 298 -10.21 -23.57 13.42
CA SER A 298 -10.12 -24.50 14.56
C SER A 298 -9.96 -23.75 15.88
N ASN A 299 -9.11 -22.73 15.95
CA ASN A 299 -8.94 -21.92 17.15
C ASN A 299 -10.24 -21.20 17.56
N ARG A 300 -10.99 -20.68 16.58
CA ARG A 300 -12.27 -20.00 16.86
C ARG A 300 -13.31 -20.99 17.40
N LEU A 301 -13.36 -22.20 16.89
CA LEU A 301 -14.28 -23.24 17.38
C LEU A 301 -13.91 -23.74 18.77
N SER A 302 -12.63 -23.79 19.13
CA SER A 302 -12.18 -24.21 20.48
C SER A 302 -12.50 -23.18 21.57
N VAL A 303 -12.69 -21.92 21.24
CA VAL A 303 -13.08 -20.87 22.20
C VAL A 303 -14.60 -20.85 22.47
N ILE A 304 -15.40 -21.42 21.56
CA ILE A 304 -16.86 -21.46 21.67
C ILE A 304 -17.35 -22.71 22.43
N ARG A 305 -16.52 -23.73 22.52
CA ARG A 305 -16.77 -24.96 23.31
C ARG A 305 -16.27 -24.80 24.74
#